data_e75eeed388955d14027e4c37b2d46e90
#
_entry.id   e75eeed388955d14027e4c37b2d46e90
#
_cell.length_a   1.000
_cell.length_b   1.000
_cell.length_c   1.000
_cell.angle_alpha   90.00
_cell.angle_beta   90.00
_cell.angle_gamma   90.00
#
_symmetry.space_group_name_H-M   'P 1'
#
loop_
_entity.id
_entity.type
_entity.pdbx_description
1 polymer ?
#
loop_
_entity_poly.entity_id
_entity_poly.type
_entity_poly.pdbx_seq_one_letter_code
_entity_poly.pdbx_strand_id
1 'polypeptide(L)'
;MVLTKGFEIEIYTGTSEGDIVGLSDRIVSELQGFMREPDSRNVEYITPPSTSYEYQLCNLLLPRQRLRKYLDNLSNLDKLNKYTLIPGSTLSLGGGDRFYRSDITNPYHDYIEQTYGTKVVTASVHINVGIPDPEVLMRACRVIRLEAPLFLALSASSPFLNGQATGYHSTRWGLFPQTPNYVPLFTSHTHHINWVESQLEAGTMRNVRHLWTSVRPNGDRRPYNLNRLELRICDLVTDPISLLAITALLEARLLQIIENDNIDPLKQSEFSLDDLIILTNKNEMAAAKFSLDAKLQHWQDGSIIIAREWISQLYEQVWKIAKQKGFSCFLSPLKKILREGNEAQQWLQLHKVGIDIQQVIKQAVVSTHEREKELESKLLCSSPIA
;
A
#
# COMPACT_ATOMS: atom_id res chain seq x y z
N MET A 1 -23.69 4.56 7.58
CA MET A 1 -23.05 5.30 6.46
C MET A 1 -21.85 4.47 6.03
N VAL A 2 -21.59 4.34 4.74
CA VAL A 2 -20.34 3.74 4.18
C VAL A 2 -19.32 4.86 4.06
N LEU A 3 -18.05 4.62 4.36
CA LEU A 3 -17.01 5.64 4.32
C LEU A 3 -16.55 5.91 2.88
N THR A 4 -16.13 7.13 2.60
CA THR A 4 -15.44 7.43 1.33
C THR A 4 -14.07 6.79 1.34
N LYS A 5 -13.66 6.23 0.20
CA LYS A 5 -12.33 5.63 0.01
C LYS A 5 -11.73 6.04 -1.32
N GLY A 6 -10.42 6.14 -1.38
CA GLY A 6 -9.64 6.43 -2.57
C GLY A 6 -8.25 5.81 -2.45
N PHE A 7 -7.56 5.69 -3.57
CA PHE A 7 -6.27 5.01 -3.66
C PHE A 7 -5.23 5.89 -4.36
N GLU A 8 -4.01 5.80 -3.88
CA GLU A 8 -2.80 6.22 -4.58
C GLU A 8 -2.08 4.93 -4.98
N ILE A 9 -1.87 4.71 -6.27
CA ILE A 9 -1.31 3.46 -6.81
C ILE A 9 -0.01 3.80 -7.52
N GLU A 10 1.09 3.33 -6.95
CA GLU A 10 2.40 3.35 -7.60
C GLU A 10 2.61 2.04 -8.34
N ILE A 11 3.11 2.09 -9.57
CA ILE A 11 3.32 0.90 -10.40
C ILE A 11 4.56 1.05 -11.28
N TYR A 12 5.33 -0.03 -11.42
CA TYR A 12 6.46 -0.07 -12.31
C TYR A 12 6.06 -0.30 -13.76
N THR A 13 6.83 0.33 -14.65
CA THR A 13 6.82 0.02 -16.08
C THR A 13 8.05 -0.79 -16.46
N GLY A 14 7.93 -1.63 -17.47
CA GLY A 14 9.05 -2.49 -17.88
C GLY A 14 8.75 -3.30 -19.13
N THR A 15 9.50 -4.36 -19.35
CA THR A 15 9.37 -5.27 -20.49
C THR A 15 8.57 -6.53 -20.15
N SER A 16 8.08 -7.24 -21.17
CA SER A 16 7.44 -8.55 -20.96
C SER A 16 8.36 -9.61 -20.36
N GLU A 17 9.69 -9.37 -20.36
CA GLU A 17 10.68 -10.22 -19.72
C GLU A 17 10.80 -9.98 -18.22
N GLY A 18 10.13 -8.92 -17.71
CA GLY A 18 10.14 -8.55 -16.28
C GLY A 18 11.15 -7.48 -15.91
N ASP A 19 11.95 -7.01 -16.87
CA ASP A 19 12.90 -5.92 -16.63
C ASP A 19 12.17 -4.61 -16.45
N ILE A 20 12.55 -3.84 -15.43
CA ILE A 20 11.95 -2.54 -15.14
C ILE A 20 12.64 -1.45 -15.97
N VAL A 21 11.82 -0.66 -16.66
CA VAL A 21 12.26 0.42 -17.58
C VAL A 21 11.61 1.75 -17.18
N GLY A 22 12.42 2.80 -17.08
CA GLY A 22 11.96 4.16 -16.76
C GLY A 22 11.23 4.82 -17.93
N LEU A 23 9.91 4.96 -17.81
CA LEU A 23 9.03 5.56 -18.81
C LEU A 23 8.17 6.70 -18.24
N SER A 24 8.35 7.08 -16.95
CA SER A 24 7.45 8.03 -16.28
C SER A 24 7.41 9.40 -16.98
N ASP A 25 8.53 9.89 -17.51
CA ASP A 25 8.59 11.18 -18.21
C ASP A 25 7.68 11.22 -19.43
N ARG A 26 7.73 10.17 -20.25
CA ARG A 26 6.89 10.04 -21.43
C ARG A 26 5.43 9.85 -21.07
N ILE A 27 5.16 8.95 -20.10
CA ILE A 27 3.80 8.66 -19.64
C ILE A 27 3.14 9.93 -19.13
N VAL A 28 3.78 10.68 -18.23
CA VAL A 28 3.19 11.86 -17.61
C VAL A 28 3.04 13.03 -18.60
N SER A 29 3.92 13.14 -19.60
CA SER A 29 3.79 14.17 -20.64
C SER A 29 2.70 13.88 -21.67
N GLU A 30 2.39 12.61 -21.94
CA GLU A 30 1.50 12.18 -23.03
C GLU A 30 0.16 11.60 -22.52
N LEU A 31 0.07 11.18 -21.26
CA LEU A 31 -1.11 10.51 -20.70
C LEU A 31 -1.60 11.19 -19.41
N GLN A 32 -2.73 11.87 -19.49
CA GLN A 32 -3.33 12.55 -18.32
C GLN A 32 -3.71 11.58 -17.20
N GLY A 33 -3.61 12.04 -15.95
CA GLY A 33 -4.02 11.29 -14.75
C GLY A 33 -2.92 10.42 -14.15
N PHE A 34 -1.68 10.56 -14.65
CA PHE A 34 -0.49 9.94 -14.06
C PHE A 34 0.45 11.02 -13.52
N MET A 35 1.17 10.66 -12.46
CA MET A 35 2.13 11.53 -11.78
C MET A 35 3.50 10.85 -11.72
N ARG A 36 4.54 11.68 -11.60
CA ARG A 36 5.91 11.23 -11.43
C ARG A 36 6.19 10.89 -9.98
N GLU A 37 6.82 9.74 -9.77
CA GLU A 37 7.57 9.47 -8.55
C GLU A 37 9.02 9.98 -8.69
N PRO A 38 9.80 10.10 -7.60
CA PRO A 38 11.19 10.56 -7.67
C PRO A 38 12.07 9.75 -8.63
N ASP A 39 11.84 8.43 -8.76
CA ASP A 39 12.52 7.58 -9.75
C ASP A 39 11.65 7.37 -10.99
N SER A 40 12.24 7.43 -12.17
CA SER A 40 11.55 7.39 -13.46
C SER A 40 10.92 6.03 -13.81
N ARG A 41 11.26 4.97 -13.08
CA ARG A 41 10.74 3.61 -13.30
C ARG A 41 9.35 3.39 -12.72
N ASN A 42 8.89 4.31 -11.90
CA ASN A 42 7.60 4.27 -11.22
C ASN A 42 6.69 5.40 -11.69
N VAL A 43 5.41 5.11 -11.83
CA VAL A 43 4.35 6.09 -12.08
C VAL A 43 3.24 5.90 -11.08
N GLU A 44 2.61 7.00 -10.69
CA GLU A 44 1.48 7.01 -9.77
C GLU A 44 0.21 7.43 -10.48
N TYR A 45 -0.92 6.84 -10.09
CA TYR A 45 -2.25 7.39 -10.37
C TYR A 45 -3.11 7.38 -9.11
N ILE A 46 -4.03 8.35 -9.03
CA ILE A 46 -4.94 8.52 -7.88
C ILE A 46 -6.36 8.27 -8.34
N THR A 47 -7.14 7.53 -7.54
CA THR A 47 -8.56 7.35 -7.79
C THR A 47 -9.38 8.44 -7.10
N PRO A 48 -10.47 8.94 -7.72
CA PRO A 48 -11.41 9.83 -7.05
C PRO A 48 -12.02 9.16 -5.81
N PRO A 49 -12.23 9.88 -4.68
CA PRO A 49 -12.83 9.30 -3.50
C PRO A 49 -14.31 8.94 -3.77
N SER A 50 -14.73 7.74 -3.34
CA SER A 50 -16.10 7.25 -3.48
C SER A 50 -16.51 6.34 -2.33
N THR A 51 -17.81 6.26 -2.07
CA THR A 51 -18.41 5.27 -1.16
C THR A 51 -18.69 3.94 -1.87
N SER A 52 -18.84 3.93 -3.22
CA SER A 52 -19.14 2.72 -4.01
C SER A 52 -17.87 1.91 -4.28
N TYR A 53 -17.92 0.63 -3.98
CA TYR A 53 -16.87 -0.34 -4.31
C TYR A 53 -16.82 -0.66 -5.81
N GLU A 54 -18.00 -0.74 -6.46
CA GLU A 54 -18.11 -0.97 -7.90
C GLU A 54 -17.45 0.18 -8.68
N TYR A 55 -17.72 1.42 -8.25
CA TYR A 55 -17.08 2.58 -8.85
C TYR A 55 -15.57 2.57 -8.62
N GLN A 56 -15.10 2.22 -7.42
CA GLN A 56 -13.67 2.10 -7.14
C GLN A 56 -13.02 0.97 -7.95
N LEU A 57 -13.71 -0.14 -8.19
CA LEU A 57 -13.19 -1.21 -9.07
C LEU A 57 -12.91 -0.67 -10.49
N CYS A 58 -13.83 0.09 -11.06
CA CYS A 58 -13.62 0.74 -12.35
C CYS A 58 -12.47 1.78 -12.30
N ASN A 59 -12.39 2.58 -11.25
CA ASN A 59 -11.31 3.56 -11.08
C ASN A 59 -9.92 2.93 -10.90
N LEU A 60 -9.84 1.71 -10.42
CA LEU A 60 -8.58 0.95 -10.37
C LEU A 60 -8.20 0.36 -11.72
N LEU A 61 -9.18 -0.05 -12.54
CA LEU A 61 -8.94 -0.71 -13.82
C LEU A 61 -8.69 0.27 -14.97
N LEU A 62 -9.52 1.31 -15.11
CA LEU A 62 -9.46 2.22 -16.26
C LEU A 62 -8.10 2.90 -16.46
N PRO A 63 -7.41 3.43 -15.42
CA PRO A 63 -6.07 3.99 -15.60
C PRO A 63 -5.06 2.94 -16.09
N ARG A 64 -5.09 1.73 -15.55
CA ARG A 64 -4.20 0.63 -15.98
C ARG A 64 -4.45 0.23 -17.44
N GLN A 65 -5.72 0.15 -17.85
CA GLN A 65 -6.12 -0.13 -19.22
C GLN A 65 -5.59 0.92 -20.20
N ARG A 66 -5.74 2.21 -19.86
CA ARG A 66 -5.20 3.34 -20.63
C ARG A 66 -3.68 3.28 -20.72
N LEU A 67 -3.01 2.98 -19.61
CA LEU A 67 -1.56 2.85 -19.55
C LEU A 67 -1.07 1.67 -20.38
N ARG A 68 -1.71 0.49 -20.30
CA ARG A 68 -1.36 -0.66 -21.15
C ARG A 68 -1.50 -0.35 -22.64
N LYS A 69 -2.61 0.27 -23.04
CA LYS A 69 -2.80 0.69 -24.43
C LYS A 69 -1.71 1.66 -24.91
N TYR A 70 -1.29 2.56 -24.05
CA TYR A 70 -0.17 3.47 -24.32
C TYR A 70 1.16 2.70 -24.48
N LEU A 71 1.46 1.78 -23.56
CA LEU A 71 2.67 0.94 -23.62
C LEU A 71 2.70 0.01 -24.84
N ASP A 72 1.55 -0.53 -25.26
CA ASP A 72 1.43 -1.31 -26.49
C ASP A 72 1.77 -0.45 -27.72
N ASN A 73 1.31 0.80 -27.77
CA ASN A 73 1.65 1.73 -28.85
C ASN A 73 3.16 2.02 -28.86
N LEU A 74 3.77 2.25 -27.70
CA LEU A 74 5.23 2.43 -27.59
C LEU A 74 5.99 1.20 -28.08
N SER A 75 5.54 0.01 -27.73
CA SER A 75 6.13 -1.26 -28.17
C SER A 75 6.09 -1.41 -29.70
N ASN A 76 5.02 -0.99 -30.34
CA ASN A 76 4.88 -1.02 -31.81
C ASN A 76 5.87 -0.05 -32.50
N LEU A 77 6.24 1.04 -31.85
CA LEU A 77 7.22 2.00 -32.35
C LEU A 77 8.66 1.52 -32.13
N ASP A 78 8.94 0.91 -30.97
CA ASP A 78 10.29 0.46 -30.61
C ASP A 78 10.75 -0.78 -31.39
N LYS A 79 9.84 -1.71 -31.71
CA LYS A 79 10.09 -3.01 -32.39
C LYS A 79 11.06 -3.96 -31.66
N LEU A 80 11.80 -3.50 -30.66
CA LEU A 80 12.78 -4.29 -29.88
C LEU A 80 12.21 -4.74 -28.54
N ASN A 81 11.43 -3.88 -27.89
CA ASN A 81 10.91 -4.12 -26.56
C ASN A 81 9.38 -4.17 -26.54
N LYS A 82 8.85 -5.12 -25.81
CA LYS A 82 7.43 -5.20 -25.51
C LYS A 82 7.19 -4.65 -24.10
N TYR A 83 6.74 -3.40 -24.04
CA TYR A 83 6.51 -2.72 -22.76
C TYR A 83 5.21 -3.16 -22.08
N THR A 84 5.23 -3.22 -20.75
CA THR A 84 4.09 -3.63 -19.93
C THR A 84 4.20 -3.08 -18.50
N LEU A 85 3.21 -3.38 -17.65
CA LEU A 85 3.24 -3.11 -16.21
C LEU A 85 3.92 -4.27 -15.49
N ILE A 86 4.80 -3.96 -14.56
CA ILE A 86 5.53 -4.96 -13.78
C ILE A 86 4.91 -5.05 -12.38
N PRO A 87 4.48 -6.24 -11.94
CA PRO A 87 3.95 -6.47 -10.60
C PRO A 87 5.05 -6.49 -9.54
N GLY A 88 4.65 -6.29 -8.29
CA GLY A 88 5.55 -6.30 -7.13
C GLY A 88 6.00 -4.91 -6.71
N SER A 89 6.56 -4.83 -5.52
CA SER A 89 6.86 -3.56 -4.84
C SER A 89 8.34 -3.23 -4.78
N THR A 90 9.20 -4.04 -5.39
CA THR A 90 10.66 -3.84 -5.46
C THR A 90 11.21 -4.14 -6.84
N LEU A 91 12.46 -3.73 -7.08
CA LEU A 91 13.22 -3.99 -8.31
C LEU A 91 13.67 -5.47 -8.34
N SER A 92 12.72 -6.37 -8.63
CA SER A 92 12.88 -7.81 -8.45
C SER A 92 14.06 -8.40 -9.19
N LEU A 93 14.30 -8.02 -10.47
CA LEU A 93 15.34 -8.61 -11.31
C LEU A 93 16.67 -7.83 -11.29
N GLY A 94 16.63 -6.53 -10.99
CA GLY A 94 17.85 -5.71 -11.00
C GLY A 94 17.57 -4.22 -10.98
N GLY A 95 18.62 -3.41 -10.96
CA GLY A 95 18.56 -1.95 -10.98
C GLY A 95 18.40 -1.30 -9.60
N GLY A 96 18.52 -2.08 -8.51
CA GLY A 96 18.50 -1.55 -7.15
C GLY A 96 19.76 -0.84 -6.69
N ASP A 97 20.79 -0.81 -7.52
CA ASP A 97 22.07 -0.14 -7.29
C ASP A 97 22.09 1.31 -7.79
N ARG A 98 21.09 1.72 -8.59
CA ARG A 98 21.06 3.01 -9.25
C ARG A 98 19.70 3.68 -9.15
N PHE A 99 19.72 4.99 -8.87
CA PHE A 99 18.56 5.88 -8.89
C PHE A 99 18.48 6.60 -10.26
N TYR A 100 17.30 6.67 -10.85
CA TYR A 100 17.05 7.35 -12.11
C TYR A 100 16.04 8.46 -11.88
N ARG A 101 16.51 9.70 -11.65
CA ARG A 101 15.61 10.84 -11.38
C ARG A 101 14.59 11.02 -12.51
N SER A 102 13.34 11.11 -12.15
CA SER A 102 12.24 11.41 -13.08
C SER A 102 12.18 12.90 -13.46
N ASP A 103 12.75 13.78 -12.63
CA ASP A 103 12.90 15.20 -12.90
C ASP A 103 14.24 15.70 -12.34
N ILE A 104 15.21 15.92 -13.24
CA ILE A 104 16.56 16.34 -12.89
C ILE A 104 16.60 17.78 -12.37
N THR A 105 15.56 18.58 -12.62
CA THR A 105 15.49 19.97 -12.17
C THR A 105 14.80 20.12 -10.82
N ASN A 106 14.18 19.07 -10.31
CA ASN A 106 13.44 19.11 -9.06
C ASN A 106 14.38 18.92 -7.86
N PRO A 107 14.60 19.96 -7.02
CA PRO A 107 15.49 19.86 -5.87
C PRO A 107 15.00 18.88 -4.80
N TYR A 108 13.71 18.52 -4.81
CA TYR A 108 13.18 17.50 -3.91
C TYR A 108 13.61 16.11 -4.33
N HIS A 109 13.65 15.80 -5.62
CA HIS A 109 14.16 14.52 -6.12
C HIS A 109 15.65 14.36 -5.85
N ASP A 110 16.43 15.46 -5.97
CA ASP A 110 17.84 15.47 -5.56
C ASP A 110 18.03 15.12 -4.07
N TYR A 111 17.25 15.76 -3.21
CA TYR A 111 17.25 15.48 -1.79
C TYR A 111 16.89 14.01 -1.48
N ILE A 112 15.86 13.47 -2.12
CA ILE A 112 15.43 12.07 -1.91
C ILE A 112 16.54 11.10 -2.33
N GLU A 113 17.16 11.29 -3.49
CA GLU A 113 18.27 10.45 -3.95
C GLU A 113 19.45 10.49 -2.98
N GLN A 114 19.88 11.70 -2.58
CA GLN A 114 21.03 11.87 -1.68
C GLN A 114 20.79 11.32 -0.28
N THR A 115 19.56 11.44 0.23
CA THR A 115 19.24 11.04 1.61
C THR A 115 18.91 9.57 1.74
N TYR A 116 18.19 9.00 0.78
CA TYR A 116 17.61 7.66 0.90
C TYR A 116 18.07 6.68 -0.18
N GLY A 117 18.59 7.18 -1.29
CA GLY A 117 19.05 6.36 -2.41
C GLY A 117 17.92 5.48 -2.96
N THR A 118 18.28 4.27 -3.40
CA THR A 118 17.33 3.33 -4.01
C THR A 118 16.37 2.65 -3.03
N LYS A 119 16.51 2.87 -1.73
CA LYS A 119 15.59 2.31 -0.72
C LYS A 119 14.14 2.81 -0.86
N VAL A 120 13.95 3.95 -1.50
CA VAL A 120 12.64 4.53 -1.77
C VAL A 120 12.13 4.29 -3.19
N VAL A 121 12.88 3.54 -3.99
CA VAL A 121 12.46 3.12 -5.33
C VAL A 121 11.60 1.87 -5.18
N THR A 122 10.38 2.09 -4.75
CA THR A 122 9.41 1.04 -4.46
C THR A 122 8.06 1.40 -5.07
N ALA A 123 7.24 0.39 -5.33
CA ALA A 123 5.84 0.56 -5.71
C ALA A 123 4.94 0.16 -4.54
N SER A 124 3.87 0.90 -4.32
CA SER A 124 2.96 0.66 -3.19
C SER A 124 1.52 1.03 -3.53
N VAL A 125 0.62 0.68 -2.62
CA VAL A 125 -0.72 1.23 -2.59
C VAL A 125 -0.96 1.93 -1.26
N HIS A 126 -1.44 3.18 -1.34
CA HIS A 126 -1.96 3.88 -0.18
C HIS A 126 -3.48 3.86 -0.23
N ILE A 127 -4.11 3.44 0.88
CA ILE A 127 -5.56 3.38 1.01
C ILE A 127 -6.00 4.55 1.88
N ASN A 128 -6.73 5.49 1.28
CA ASN A 128 -7.28 6.66 1.97
C ASN A 128 -8.75 6.41 2.33
N VAL A 129 -9.13 6.60 3.60
CA VAL A 129 -10.51 6.44 4.07
C VAL A 129 -10.95 7.68 4.84
N GLY A 130 -12.07 8.28 4.42
CA GLY A 130 -12.59 9.55 4.96
C GLY A 130 -13.13 9.40 6.38
N ILE A 131 -12.60 10.23 7.30
CA ILE A 131 -13.05 10.39 8.68
C ILE A 131 -12.99 11.90 8.99
N PRO A 132 -14.13 12.62 8.93
CA PRO A 132 -14.14 14.07 9.03
C PRO A 132 -13.79 14.64 10.40
N ASP A 133 -14.14 13.92 11.49
CA ASP A 133 -13.83 14.34 12.85
C ASP A 133 -12.36 14.06 13.18
N PRO A 134 -11.54 15.08 13.52
CA PRO A 134 -10.11 14.90 13.74
C PRO A 134 -9.77 14.08 14.98
N GLU A 135 -10.58 14.11 16.04
CA GLU A 135 -10.32 13.32 17.25
C GLU A 135 -10.66 11.83 17.03
N VAL A 136 -11.76 11.56 16.32
CA VAL A 136 -12.11 10.21 15.87
C VAL A 136 -11.03 9.68 14.91
N LEU A 137 -10.51 10.54 14.03
CA LEU A 137 -9.41 10.21 13.13
C LEU A 137 -8.13 9.85 13.91
N MET A 138 -7.77 10.61 14.95
CA MET A 138 -6.60 10.29 15.80
C MET A 138 -6.76 8.92 16.46
N ARG A 139 -7.95 8.64 17.03
CA ARG A 139 -8.25 7.32 17.61
C ARG A 139 -8.14 6.20 16.58
N ALA A 140 -8.74 6.39 15.41
CA ALA A 140 -8.64 5.44 14.30
C ALA A 140 -7.18 5.20 13.87
N CYS A 141 -6.38 6.26 13.73
CA CYS A 141 -4.96 6.14 13.40
C CYS A 141 -4.17 5.37 14.47
N ARG A 142 -4.46 5.57 15.77
CA ARG A 142 -3.82 4.79 16.83
C ARG A 142 -4.10 3.30 16.72
N VAL A 143 -5.37 2.92 16.56
CA VAL A 143 -5.76 1.50 16.47
C VAL A 143 -5.19 0.87 15.20
N ILE A 144 -5.42 1.51 14.05
CA ILE A 144 -5.00 0.94 12.75
C ILE A 144 -3.47 0.87 12.65
N ARG A 145 -2.72 1.77 13.29
CA ARG A 145 -1.26 1.67 13.33
C ARG A 145 -0.78 0.43 14.07
N LEU A 146 -1.43 0.04 15.18
CA LEU A 146 -1.14 -1.19 15.91
C LEU A 146 -1.55 -2.45 15.12
N GLU A 147 -2.56 -2.33 14.25
CA GLU A 147 -3.07 -3.38 13.39
C GLU A 147 -2.49 -3.32 11.95
N ALA A 148 -1.67 -2.33 11.62
CA ALA A 148 -1.04 -2.16 10.31
C ALA A 148 -0.26 -3.40 9.83
N PRO A 149 0.44 -4.17 10.69
CA PRO A 149 1.09 -5.41 10.30
C PRO A 149 0.16 -6.43 9.63
N LEU A 150 -1.14 -6.44 9.96
CA LEU A 150 -2.14 -7.31 9.34
C LEU A 150 -2.37 -6.95 7.86
N PHE A 151 -2.40 -5.67 7.54
CA PHE A 151 -2.56 -5.18 6.17
C PHE A 151 -1.31 -5.41 5.33
N LEU A 152 -0.12 -5.27 5.92
CA LEU A 152 1.13 -5.68 5.27
C LEU A 152 1.14 -7.19 5.00
N ALA A 153 0.72 -7.99 5.98
CA ALA A 153 0.64 -9.44 5.83
C ALA A 153 -0.30 -9.89 4.69
N LEU A 154 -1.38 -9.13 4.46
CA LEU A 154 -2.31 -9.39 3.35
C LEU A 154 -1.76 -8.97 1.99
N SER A 155 -1.00 -7.87 1.93
CA SER A 155 -0.59 -7.20 0.70
C SER A 155 0.83 -7.53 0.24
N ALA A 156 1.64 -8.26 1.03
CA ALA A 156 3.05 -8.49 0.71
C ALA A 156 3.25 -9.06 -0.70
N SER A 157 4.09 -8.37 -1.51
CA SER A 157 4.35 -8.69 -2.91
C SER A 157 5.79 -8.35 -3.35
N SER A 158 6.76 -8.34 -2.42
CA SER A 158 8.14 -7.96 -2.75
C SER A 158 9.19 -8.89 -2.14
N PRO A 159 9.16 -10.21 -2.45
CA PRO A 159 10.11 -11.16 -1.88
C PRO A 159 11.49 -11.14 -2.56
N PHE A 160 11.62 -10.48 -3.71
CA PHE A 160 12.83 -10.46 -4.53
C PHE A 160 13.38 -9.06 -4.70
N LEU A 161 14.71 -8.94 -4.75
CA LEU A 161 15.44 -7.72 -5.05
C LEU A 161 16.74 -8.08 -5.75
N ASN A 162 17.07 -7.40 -6.87
CA ASN A 162 18.29 -7.61 -7.63
C ASN A 162 18.55 -9.10 -8.01
N GLY A 163 17.52 -9.81 -8.42
CA GLY A 163 17.60 -11.21 -8.82
C GLY A 163 17.78 -12.20 -7.67
N GLN A 164 17.55 -11.79 -6.43
CA GLN A 164 17.73 -12.63 -5.25
C GLN A 164 16.50 -12.61 -4.34
N ALA A 165 16.22 -13.75 -3.70
CA ALA A 165 15.27 -13.83 -2.60
C ALA A 165 15.89 -13.18 -1.34
N THR A 166 15.21 -12.21 -0.78
CA THR A 166 15.75 -11.38 0.31
C THR A 166 15.57 -11.97 1.72
N GLY A 167 14.73 -12.98 1.83
CA GLY A 167 14.28 -13.52 3.12
C GLY A 167 13.12 -12.72 3.75
N TYR A 168 12.59 -11.72 3.04
CA TYR A 168 11.38 -10.99 3.39
C TYR A 168 10.25 -11.31 2.40
N HIS A 169 9.00 -11.28 2.86
CA HIS A 169 7.82 -11.29 2.00
C HIS A 169 7.49 -9.88 1.50
N SER A 170 7.75 -8.86 2.32
CA SER A 170 7.77 -7.46 1.93
C SER A 170 9.15 -6.86 2.17
N THR A 171 10.03 -6.97 1.17
CA THR A 171 11.34 -6.31 1.17
C THR A 171 11.17 -4.80 1.15
N ARG A 172 10.14 -4.29 0.46
CA ARG A 172 9.79 -2.88 0.46
C ARG A 172 9.71 -2.34 1.89
N TRP A 173 8.87 -2.92 2.73
CA TRP A 173 8.71 -2.42 4.11
C TRP A 173 9.93 -2.69 4.98
N GLY A 174 10.58 -3.83 4.79
CA GLY A 174 11.79 -4.19 5.53
C GLY A 174 12.97 -3.23 5.32
N LEU A 175 13.03 -2.54 4.17
CA LEU A 175 14.11 -1.60 3.81
C LEU A 175 13.66 -0.14 3.82
N PHE A 176 12.36 0.14 3.87
CA PHE A 176 11.80 1.49 3.75
C PHE A 176 12.26 2.39 4.92
N PRO A 177 12.82 3.57 4.63
CA PRO A 177 13.32 4.47 5.67
C PRO A 177 12.14 5.20 6.35
N GLN A 178 11.73 4.71 7.52
CA GLN A 178 10.74 5.45 8.33
C GLN A 178 11.27 6.85 8.67
N THR A 179 10.44 7.85 8.51
CA THR A 179 10.82 9.24 8.75
C THR A 179 9.67 9.98 9.45
N PRO A 180 9.92 10.65 10.59
CA PRO A 180 11.08 10.51 11.46
C PRO A 180 11.26 9.10 12.04
N ASN A 181 12.41 8.77 12.58
CA ASN A 181 12.70 7.45 13.18
C ASN A 181 11.77 7.08 14.35
N TYR A 182 11.24 8.09 15.04
CA TYR A 182 10.26 7.93 16.10
C TYR A 182 9.01 8.74 15.77
N VAL A 183 7.87 8.08 15.71
CA VAL A 183 6.55 8.70 15.52
C VAL A 183 5.64 8.21 16.63
N PRO A 184 5.11 9.09 17.51
CA PRO A 184 4.26 8.68 18.62
C PRO A 184 2.90 8.17 18.15
N LEU A 185 2.19 7.49 19.03
CA LEU A 185 0.75 7.30 18.91
C LEU A 185 0.07 8.59 19.40
N PHE A 186 -0.46 9.38 18.47
CA PHE A 186 -1.04 10.68 18.78
C PHE A 186 -2.28 10.54 19.66
N THR A 187 -2.27 11.18 20.83
CA THR A 187 -3.38 11.13 21.81
C THR A 187 -4.54 12.06 21.44
N SER A 188 -4.26 13.12 20.68
CA SER A 188 -5.24 14.11 20.20
C SER A 188 -4.76 14.77 18.91
N HIS A 189 -5.63 15.51 18.24
CA HIS A 189 -5.27 16.34 17.08
C HIS A 189 -4.28 17.44 17.45
N THR A 190 -4.45 18.09 18.62
CA THR A 190 -3.50 19.08 19.11
C THR A 190 -2.11 18.47 19.34
N HIS A 191 -2.03 17.26 19.91
CA HIS A 191 -0.75 16.56 20.07
C HIS A 191 -0.09 16.30 18.69
N HIS A 192 -0.85 15.89 17.70
CA HIS A 192 -0.34 15.69 16.33
C HIS A 192 0.21 16.99 15.72
N ILE A 193 -0.53 18.11 15.85
CA ILE A 193 -0.09 19.41 15.33
C ILE A 193 1.24 19.81 15.97
N ASN A 194 1.29 19.86 17.30
CA ASN A 194 2.47 20.29 18.04
C ASN A 194 3.70 19.42 17.71
N TRP A 195 3.47 18.11 17.59
CA TRP A 195 4.56 17.18 17.27
C TRP A 195 5.06 17.39 15.83
N VAL A 196 4.19 17.55 14.84
CA VAL A 196 4.58 17.80 13.45
C VAL A 196 5.36 19.11 13.33
N GLU A 197 4.90 20.19 14.00
CA GLU A 197 5.58 21.48 14.02
C GLU A 197 6.98 21.35 14.63
N SER A 198 7.11 20.65 15.76
CA SER A 198 8.41 20.41 16.38
C SER A 198 9.38 19.63 15.48
N GLN A 199 8.89 18.66 14.70
CA GLN A 199 9.72 17.90 13.76
C GLN A 199 10.17 18.75 12.55
N LEU A 200 9.33 19.65 12.09
CA LEU A 200 9.67 20.60 11.01
C LEU A 200 10.70 21.62 11.51
N GLU A 201 10.53 22.15 12.72
CA GLU A 201 11.47 23.09 13.36
C GLU A 201 12.83 22.43 13.62
N ALA A 202 12.84 21.19 14.10
CA ALA A 202 14.06 20.40 14.32
C ALA A 202 14.74 19.93 13.01
N GLY A 203 14.07 20.06 11.84
CA GLY A 203 14.59 19.61 10.55
C GLY A 203 14.61 18.10 10.36
N THR A 204 13.99 17.32 11.26
CA THR A 204 13.82 15.86 11.11
C THR A 204 12.81 15.50 10.04
N MET A 205 11.91 16.42 9.71
CA MET A 205 11.04 16.41 8.54
C MET A 205 11.33 17.63 7.68
N ARG A 206 11.57 17.46 6.38
CA ARG A 206 11.75 18.58 5.44
C ARG A 206 10.43 19.31 5.14
N ASN A 207 9.32 18.59 5.17
CA ASN A 207 7.96 19.10 4.99
C ASN A 207 6.95 18.10 5.57
N VAL A 208 5.68 18.48 5.64
CA VAL A 208 4.59 17.66 6.19
C VAL A 208 4.34 16.32 5.46
N ARG A 209 4.87 16.15 4.24
CA ARG A 209 4.78 14.88 3.49
C ARG A 209 5.78 13.84 4.00
N HIS A 210 6.83 14.26 4.72
CA HIS A 210 7.86 13.37 5.28
C HIS A 210 7.43 12.63 6.54
N LEU A 211 6.16 12.62 6.91
CA LEU A 211 5.63 11.68 7.88
C LEU A 211 5.44 10.32 7.21
N TRP A 212 6.53 9.55 7.10
CA TRP A 212 6.59 8.24 6.47
C TRP A 212 6.44 7.14 7.53
N THR A 213 5.22 6.80 7.83
CA THR A 213 4.82 5.77 8.80
C THR A 213 3.75 4.89 8.17
N SER A 214 3.48 3.73 8.78
CA SER A 214 2.50 2.74 8.29
C SER A 214 1.08 3.30 8.14
N VAL A 215 0.70 4.20 9.05
CA VAL A 215 -0.60 4.88 9.06
C VAL A 215 -0.40 6.31 9.47
N ARG A 216 -1.00 7.26 8.75
CA ARG A 216 -0.99 8.67 9.15
C ARG A 216 -2.35 9.32 8.96
N PRO A 217 -2.66 10.35 9.75
CA PRO A 217 -3.76 11.24 9.43
C PRO A 217 -3.39 12.10 8.22
N ASN A 218 -4.37 12.32 7.32
CA ASN A 218 -4.18 13.08 6.10
C ASN A 218 -5.34 14.05 5.87
N GLY A 219 -5.12 15.07 5.06
CA GLY A 219 -6.09 16.12 4.76
C GLY A 219 -5.50 17.16 3.82
N ASP A 220 -6.32 18.13 3.45
CA ASP A 220 -5.97 19.12 2.42
C ASP A 220 -4.95 20.15 2.92
N ARG A 221 -4.89 20.38 4.23
CA ARG A 221 -3.97 21.32 4.87
C ARG A 221 -3.36 20.73 6.13
N ARG A 222 -2.46 19.74 5.93
CA ARG A 222 -1.72 19.10 7.04
C ARG A 222 -0.82 20.11 7.77
N PRO A 223 -0.68 20.02 9.10
CA PRO A 223 -1.36 19.12 10.03
C PRO A 223 -2.72 19.61 10.54
N TYR A 224 -3.21 20.76 10.10
CA TYR A 224 -4.33 21.49 10.72
C TYR A 224 -5.72 21.04 10.23
N ASN A 225 -5.88 20.74 8.94
CA ASN A 225 -7.16 20.31 8.38
C ASN A 225 -7.05 18.88 7.89
N LEU A 226 -7.52 17.97 8.73
CA LEU A 226 -7.44 16.53 8.50
C LEU A 226 -8.85 15.95 8.32
N ASN A 227 -9.02 15.05 7.36
CA ASN A 227 -10.32 14.49 7.01
C ASN A 227 -10.28 13.01 6.59
N ARG A 228 -9.12 12.37 6.64
CA ARG A 228 -8.95 10.97 6.23
C ARG A 228 -7.78 10.28 6.91
N LEU A 229 -7.92 8.97 7.11
CA LEU A 229 -6.84 8.07 7.44
C LEU A 229 -6.18 7.61 6.15
N GLU A 230 -4.86 7.61 6.10
CA GLU A 230 -4.05 7.05 5.02
C GLU A 230 -3.25 5.85 5.54
N LEU A 231 -3.61 4.66 5.06
CA LEU A 231 -2.87 3.42 5.28
C LEU A 231 -1.81 3.28 4.18
N ARG A 232 -0.52 3.27 4.56
CA ARG A 232 0.63 3.36 3.65
C ARG A 232 1.50 2.10 3.62
N ILE A 233 1.29 1.20 4.58
CA ILE A 233 2.15 0.03 4.76
C ILE A 233 2.05 -1.00 3.64
N CYS A 234 0.94 -1.01 2.90
CA CYS A 234 0.66 -2.03 1.90
C CYS A 234 1.65 -2.01 0.73
N ASP A 235 2.18 -3.17 0.40
CA ASP A 235 2.83 -3.39 -0.89
C ASP A 235 1.81 -3.21 -2.03
N LEU A 236 2.27 -3.11 -3.27
CA LEU A 236 1.40 -3.06 -4.44
C LEU A 236 0.59 -4.36 -4.54
N VAL A 237 -0.71 -4.25 -4.44
CA VAL A 237 -1.66 -5.35 -4.68
C VAL A 237 -2.12 -5.26 -6.13
N THR A 238 -1.68 -6.22 -6.96
CA THR A 238 -1.95 -6.16 -8.41
C THR A 238 -3.39 -6.50 -8.76
N ASP A 239 -4.02 -7.43 -8.03
CA ASP A 239 -5.42 -7.80 -8.23
C ASP A 239 -6.39 -6.79 -7.58
N PRO A 240 -7.20 -6.04 -8.36
CA PRO A 240 -8.13 -5.05 -7.81
C PRO A 240 -9.17 -5.64 -6.85
N ILE A 241 -9.59 -6.88 -7.05
CA ILE A 241 -10.55 -7.56 -6.15
C ILE A 241 -9.91 -7.81 -4.77
N SER A 242 -8.66 -8.25 -4.75
CA SER A 242 -7.89 -8.43 -3.52
C SER A 242 -7.66 -7.09 -2.79
N LEU A 243 -7.33 -6.03 -3.53
CA LEU A 243 -7.18 -4.68 -2.97
C LEU A 243 -8.48 -4.19 -2.33
N LEU A 244 -9.61 -4.36 -3.01
CA LEU A 244 -10.91 -3.98 -2.46
C LEU A 244 -11.30 -4.84 -1.25
N ALA A 245 -10.89 -6.12 -1.19
CA ALA A 245 -11.13 -6.95 -0.01
C ALA A 245 -10.34 -6.49 1.21
N ILE A 246 -9.06 -6.11 1.02
CA ILE A 246 -8.23 -5.50 2.06
C ILE A 246 -8.84 -4.17 2.52
N THR A 247 -9.31 -3.35 1.58
CA THR A 247 -9.99 -2.08 1.87
C THR A 247 -11.30 -2.30 2.63
N ALA A 248 -12.07 -3.34 2.29
CA ALA A 248 -13.31 -3.68 2.99
C ALA A 248 -13.05 -4.12 4.44
N LEU A 249 -11.96 -4.82 4.71
CA LEU A 249 -11.53 -5.12 6.08
C LEU A 249 -11.20 -3.84 6.84
N LEU A 250 -10.41 -2.95 6.24
CA LEU A 250 -10.07 -1.65 6.82
C LEU A 250 -11.32 -0.82 7.12
N GLU A 251 -12.22 -0.65 6.14
CA GLU A 251 -13.45 0.13 6.30
C GLU A 251 -14.35 -0.44 7.40
N ALA A 252 -14.55 -1.77 7.41
CA ALA A 252 -15.39 -2.41 8.42
C ALA A 252 -14.79 -2.25 9.84
N ARG A 253 -13.46 -2.33 9.97
CA ARG A 253 -12.75 -2.08 11.23
C ARG A 253 -12.86 -0.61 11.66
N LEU A 254 -12.69 0.33 10.74
CA LEU A 254 -12.87 1.76 11.01
C LEU A 254 -14.30 2.09 11.45
N LEU A 255 -15.32 1.50 10.83
CA LEU A 255 -16.71 1.65 11.25
C LEU A 255 -16.91 1.13 12.67
N GLN A 256 -16.34 -0.01 13.03
CA GLN A 256 -16.36 -0.54 14.39
C GLN A 256 -15.71 0.42 15.39
N ILE A 257 -14.56 1.01 15.05
CA ILE A 257 -13.88 2.02 15.89
C ILE A 257 -14.72 3.28 16.04
N ILE A 258 -15.36 3.75 14.95
CA ILE A 258 -16.19 4.95 14.96
C ILE A 258 -17.45 4.74 15.82
N GLU A 259 -18.10 3.58 15.68
CA GLU A 259 -19.34 3.24 16.40
C GLU A 259 -19.08 2.87 17.89
N ASN A 260 -17.84 2.55 18.27
CA ASN A 260 -17.49 2.18 19.66
C ASN A 260 -16.21 2.91 20.13
N ASP A 261 -16.40 3.96 20.92
CA ASP A 261 -15.32 4.80 21.46
C ASP A 261 -14.44 4.12 22.52
N ASN A 262 -14.84 2.93 22.99
CA ASN A 262 -13.99 2.11 23.87
C ASN A 262 -12.88 1.38 23.09
N ILE A 263 -13.00 1.25 21.77
CA ILE A 263 -11.90 0.70 20.96
C ILE A 263 -10.83 1.80 20.79
N ASP A 264 -9.95 1.84 21.78
CA ASP A 264 -8.82 2.78 21.84
C ASP A 264 -7.70 2.14 22.67
N PRO A 265 -6.46 2.12 22.19
CA PRO A 265 -5.31 1.65 22.97
C PRO A 265 -5.14 2.38 24.30
N LEU A 266 -5.53 3.66 24.37
CA LEU A 266 -5.50 4.44 25.60
C LEU A 266 -6.44 3.91 26.69
N LYS A 267 -7.44 3.10 26.32
CA LYS A 267 -8.45 2.54 27.23
C LYS A 267 -8.30 1.03 27.43
N GLN A 268 -7.74 0.32 26.46
CA GLN A 268 -7.80 -1.15 26.39
C GLN A 268 -6.45 -1.85 26.45
N SER A 269 -5.33 -1.12 26.32
CA SER A 269 -4.01 -1.72 26.38
C SER A 269 -3.45 -1.76 27.81
N GLU A 270 -2.75 -2.84 28.13
CA GLU A 270 -1.97 -2.98 29.36
C GLU A 270 -0.58 -2.33 29.23
N PHE A 271 -0.19 -1.89 28.03
CA PHE A 271 1.10 -1.32 27.71
C PHE A 271 1.10 0.21 27.77
N SER A 272 2.27 0.78 28.05
CA SER A 272 2.51 2.21 27.84
C SER A 272 2.50 2.55 26.35
N LEU A 273 2.32 3.83 26.00
CA LEU A 273 2.36 4.28 24.59
C LEU A 273 3.71 3.99 23.94
N ASP A 274 4.81 4.12 24.68
CA ASP A 274 6.16 3.84 24.16
C ASP A 274 6.35 2.33 23.92
N ASP A 275 5.85 1.48 24.82
CA ASP A 275 5.88 0.02 24.62
C ASP A 275 5.04 -0.39 23.40
N LEU A 276 3.89 0.26 23.18
CA LEU A 276 3.05 0.02 22.01
C LEU A 276 3.75 0.42 20.71
N ILE A 277 4.57 1.47 20.70
CA ILE A 277 5.36 1.86 19.53
C ILE A 277 6.43 0.80 19.25
N ILE A 278 7.13 0.33 20.29
CA ILE A 278 8.12 -0.75 20.18
C ILE A 278 7.47 -2.04 19.66
N LEU A 279 6.30 -2.40 20.20
CA LEU A 279 5.51 -3.55 19.78
C LEU A 279 5.11 -3.44 18.30
N THR A 280 4.59 -2.26 17.89
CA THR A 280 4.21 -2.01 16.51
C THR A 280 5.38 -2.21 15.56
N ASN A 281 6.53 -1.61 15.85
CA ASN A 281 7.72 -1.74 15.00
C ASN A 281 8.19 -3.21 14.89
N LYS A 282 8.15 -3.97 15.99
CA LYS A 282 8.47 -5.41 15.99
C LYS A 282 7.48 -6.20 15.13
N ASN A 283 6.19 -5.91 15.26
CA ASN A 283 5.14 -6.57 14.50
C ASN A 283 5.22 -6.24 12.99
N GLU A 284 5.49 -4.98 12.65
CA GLU A 284 5.69 -4.57 11.25
C GLU A 284 6.87 -5.32 10.61
N MET A 285 7.99 -5.43 11.33
CA MET A 285 9.16 -6.20 10.84
C MET A 285 8.89 -7.70 10.76
N ALA A 286 8.14 -8.27 11.70
CA ALA A 286 7.72 -9.68 11.64
C ALA A 286 6.78 -9.93 10.44
N ALA A 287 5.82 -9.03 10.21
CA ALA A 287 4.92 -9.10 9.06
C ALA A 287 5.67 -8.89 7.74
N ALA A 288 6.64 -7.97 7.67
CA ALA A 288 7.49 -7.78 6.50
C ALA A 288 8.26 -9.07 6.16
N LYS A 289 8.72 -9.80 7.18
CA LYS A 289 9.53 -11.00 6.99
C LYS A 289 8.70 -12.26 6.67
N PHE A 290 7.55 -12.44 7.32
CA PHE A 290 6.79 -13.70 7.27
C PHE A 290 5.33 -13.54 6.82
N SER A 291 4.88 -12.31 6.59
CA SER A 291 3.51 -11.94 6.17
C SER A 291 2.42 -12.69 6.96
N LEU A 292 1.57 -13.48 6.30
CA LEU A 292 0.45 -14.20 6.93
C LEU A 292 0.88 -15.22 7.99
N ASP A 293 2.13 -15.67 7.96
CA ASP A 293 2.67 -16.67 8.90
C ASP A 293 3.49 -15.99 10.04
N ALA A 294 3.49 -14.65 10.09
CA ALA A 294 4.18 -13.88 11.13
C ALA A 294 3.57 -14.14 12.51
N LYS A 295 4.43 -14.34 13.51
CA LYS A 295 4.04 -14.31 14.93
C LYS A 295 4.02 -12.85 15.36
N LEU A 296 2.84 -12.35 15.70
CA LEU A 296 2.61 -10.98 16.13
C LEU A 296 2.24 -10.95 17.61
N GLN A 297 2.51 -9.85 18.27
CA GLN A 297 2.10 -9.61 19.64
C GLN A 297 0.83 -8.74 19.64
N HIS A 298 -0.22 -9.21 20.32
CA HIS A 298 -1.49 -8.49 20.38
C HIS A 298 -1.34 -7.23 21.25
N TRP A 299 -1.86 -6.10 20.79
CA TRP A 299 -1.63 -4.81 21.43
C TRP A 299 -2.40 -4.61 22.75
N GLN A 300 -3.41 -5.41 23.04
CA GLN A 300 -4.17 -5.29 24.29
C GLN A 300 -3.43 -5.94 25.46
N ASP A 301 -3.03 -7.20 25.31
CA ASP A 301 -2.55 -8.07 26.40
C ASP A 301 -1.16 -8.69 26.14
N GLY A 302 -0.57 -8.43 24.97
CA GLY A 302 0.74 -8.99 24.61
C GLY A 302 0.76 -10.46 24.20
N SER A 303 -0.38 -11.12 24.08
CA SER A 303 -0.47 -12.50 23.63
C SER A 303 0.10 -12.67 22.21
N ILE A 304 0.77 -13.80 21.97
CA ILE A 304 1.32 -14.12 20.64
C ILE A 304 0.23 -14.77 19.79
N ILE A 305 0.02 -14.21 18.61
CA ILE A 305 -0.96 -14.69 17.63
C ILE A 305 -0.33 -14.71 16.23
N ILE A 306 -0.70 -15.71 15.41
CA ILE A 306 -0.30 -15.74 14.00
C ILE A 306 -1.12 -14.69 13.22
N ALA A 307 -0.47 -13.93 12.33
CA ALA A 307 -1.13 -12.88 11.55
C ALA A 307 -2.40 -13.39 10.84
N ARG A 308 -2.34 -14.55 10.20
CA ARG A 308 -3.49 -15.22 9.55
C ARG A 308 -4.66 -15.46 10.50
N GLU A 309 -4.38 -15.87 11.72
CA GLU A 309 -5.40 -16.13 12.75
C GLU A 309 -6.01 -14.82 13.24
N TRP A 310 -5.18 -13.80 13.50
CA TRP A 310 -5.67 -12.49 13.91
C TRP A 310 -6.54 -11.84 12.83
N ILE A 311 -6.12 -11.89 11.55
CA ILE A 311 -6.93 -11.42 10.43
C ILE A 311 -8.25 -12.19 10.34
N SER A 312 -8.25 -13.51 10.56
CA SER A 312 -9.47 -14.32 10.55
C SER A 312 -10.43 -13.93 11.67
N GLN A 313 -9.90 -13.70 12.88
CA GLN A 313 -10.69 -13.21 14.01
C GLN A 313 -11.26 -11.82 13.73
N LEU A 314 -10.46 -10.90 13.20
CA LEU A 314 -10.91 -9.56 12.83
C LEU A 314 -11.98 -9.62 11.74
N TYR A 315 -11.81 -10.47 10.71
CA TYR A 315 -12.81 -10.71 9.68
C TYR A 315 -14.18 -11.10 10.26
N GLU A 316 -14.20 -12.07 11.19
CA GLU A 316 -15.45 -12.52 11.81
C GLU A 316 -16.07 -11.41 12.69
N GLN A 317 -15.26 -10.65 13.42
CA GLN A 317 -15.72 -9.53 14.23
C GLN A 317 -16.42 -8.44 13.40
N VAL A 318 -15.88 -8.11 12.22
CA VAL A 318 -16.40 -7.01 11.40
C VAL A 318 -17.40 -7.45 10.33
N TRP A 319 -17.59 -8.76 10.12
CA TRP A 319 -18.51 -9.31 9.10
C TRP A 319 -19.93 -8.78 9.21
N LYS A 320 -20.46 -8.71 10.44
CA LYS A 320 -21.83 -8.21 10.69
C LYS A 320 -21.97 -6.76 10.24
N ILE A 321 -20.96 -5.92 10.51
CA ILE A 321 -20.94 -4.50 10.09
C ILE A 321 -20.92 -4.41 8.57
N ALA A 322 -19.99 -5.12 7.91
CA ALA A 322 -19.90 -5.14 6.45
C ALA A 322 -21.22 -5.61 5.79
N LYS A 323 -21.89 -6.61 6.36
CA LYS A 323 -23.19 -7.10 5.89
C LYS A 323 -24.29 -6.05 6.08
N GLN A 324 -24.38 -5.41 7.22
CA GLN A 324 -25.37 -4.37 7.52
C GLN A 324 -25.19 -3.12 6.64
N LYS A 325 -23.94 -2.79 6.29
CA LYS A 325 -23.60 -1.65 5.43
C LYS A 325 -23.62 -2.01 3.93
N GLY A 326 -23.85 -3.29 3.56
CA GLY A 326 -24.07 -3.72 2.18
C GLY A 326 -22.82 -4.02 1.36
N PHE A 327 -21.61 -4.12 1.98
CA PHE A 327 -20.37 -4.36 1.24
C PHE A 327 -19.64 -5.68 1.60
N SER A 328 -20.32 -6.61 2.27
CA SER A 328 -19.72 -7.90 2.67
C SER A 328 -19.27 -8.75 1.49
N CYS A 329 -19.83 -8.58 0.29
CA CYS A 329 -19.36 -9.25 -0.94
C CYS A 329 -17.94 -8.84 -1.30
N PHE A 330 -17.55 -7.58 -1.05
CA PHE A 330 -16.18 -7.11 -1.25
C PHE A 330 -15.22 -7.56 -0.14
N LEU A 331 -15.70 -7.84 1.04
CA LEU A 331 -14.90 -8.42 2.13
C LEU A 331 -14.63 -9.92 1.92
N SER A 332 -15.56 -10.65 1.33
CA SER A 332 -15.49 -12.13 1.21
C SER A 332 -14.26 -12.67 0.47
N PRO A 333 -13.70 -11.99 -0.57
CA PRO A 333 -12.50 -12.49 -1.26
C PRO A 333 -11.25 -12.58 -0.36
N LEU A 334 -11.27 -11.92 0.81
CA LEU A 334 -10.18 -12.03 1.79
C LEU A 334 -9.92 -13.49 2.22
N LYS A 335 -10.98 -14.33 2.27
CA LYS A 335 -10.87 -15.76 2.58
C LYS A 335 -9.98 -16.51 1.56
N LYS A 336 -9.94 -16.06 0.31
CA LYS A 336 -9.05 -16.63 -0.70
C LYS A 336 -7.59 -16.31 -0.36
N ILE A 337 -7.28 -15.05 -0.02
CA ILE A 337 -5.93 -14.64 0.37
C ILE A 337 -5.47 -15.44 1.60
N LEU A 338 -6.33 -15.59 2.60
CA LEU A 338 -6.00 -16.35 3.82
C LEU A 338 -5.74 -17.84 3.54
N ARG A 339 -6.42 -18.43 2.55
CA ARG A 339 -6.27 -19.85 2.20
C ARG A 339 -5.07 -20.09 1.28
N GLU A 340 -4.91 -19.25 0.25
CA GLU A 340 -3.95 -19.48 -0.84
C GLU A 340 -2.64 -18.72 -0.67
N GLY A 341 -2.57 -17.81 0.31
CA GLY A 341 -1.44 -16.91 0.51
C GLY A 341 -1.52 -15.63 -0.32
N ASN A 342 -0.70 -14.65 0.04
CA ASN A 342 -0.48 -13.41 -0.71
C ASN A 342 0.48 -13.64 -1.90
N GLU A 343 0.69 -12.61 -2.72
CA GLU A 343 1.55 -12.71 -3.91
C GLU A 343 2.98 -13.13 -3.56
N ALA A 344 3.57 -12.59 -2.48
CA ALA A 344 4.92 -12.95 -2.07
C ALA A 344 5.04 -14.45 -1.71
N GLN A 345 4.06 -15.00 -0.98
CA GLN A 345 4.05 -16.42 -0.62
C GLN A 345 3.93 -17.32 -1.86
N GLN A 346 3.07 -16.93 -2.81
CA GLN A 346 2.91 -17.66 -4.07
C GLN A 346 4.20 -17.63 -4.90
N TRP A 347 4.86 -16.48 -5.04
CA TRP A 347 6.11 -16.34 -5.79
C TRP A 347 7.27 -17.09 -5.14
N LEU A 348 7.39 -17.04 -3.81
CA LEU A 348 8.38 -17.80 -3.07
C LEU A 348 8.15 -19.32 -3.20
N GLN A 349 6.89 -19.76 -3.25
CA GLN A 349 6.59 -21.18 -3.46
C GLN A 349 7.02 -21.65 -4.85
N LEU A 350 6.79 -20.85 -5.90
CA LEU A 350 7.27 -21.15 -7.25
C LEU A 350 8.81 -21.22 -7.29
N HIS A 351 9.47 -20.24 -6.66
CA HIS A 351 10.92 -20.25 -6.58
C HIS A 351 11.48 -21.45 -5.80
N LYS A 352 10.84 -21.83 -4.70
CA LYS A 352 11.22 -22.98 -3.88
C LYS A 352 11.16 -24.32 -4.63
N VAL A 353 10.24 -24.46 -5.58
CA VAL A 353 10.14 -25.65 -6.43
C VAL A 353 11.05 -25.60 -7.67
N GLY A 354 11.98 -24.62 -7.73
CA GLY A 354 13.05 -24.56 -8.72
C GLY A 354 12.79 -23.64 -9.92
N ILE A 355 11.70 -22.85 -9.91
CA ILE A 355 11.47 -21.85 -10.96
C ILE A 355 12.38 -20.64 -10.66
N ASP A 356 13.16 -20.20 -11.64
CA ASP A 356 14.01 -19.02 -11.47
C ASP A 356 13.17 -17.74 -11.31
N ILE A 357 13.77 -16.72 -10.67
CA ILE A 357 13.06 -15.48 -10.31
C ILE A 357 12.55 -14.73 -11.54
N GLN A 358 13.32 -14.69 -12.64
CA GLN A 358 12.87 -14.05 -13.87
C GLN A 358 11.60 -14.73 -14.40
N GLN A 359 11.57 -16.05 -14.39
CA GLN A 359 10.41 -16.82 -14.86
C GLN A 359 9.19 -16.61 -13.93
N VAL A 360 9.40 -16.50 -12.62
CA VAL A 360 8.33 -16.15 -11.67
C VAL A 360 7.75 -14.77 -12.00
N ILE A 361 8.58 -13.76 -12.21
CA ILE A 361 8.12 -12.41 -12.56
C ILE A 361 7.42 -12.38 -13.92
N LYS A 362 7.93 -13.09 -14.92
CA LYS A 362 7.24 -13.24 -16.23
C LYS A 362 5.85 -13.83 -16.08
N GLN A 363 5.70 -14.90 -15.29
CA GLN A 363 4.39 -15.49 -15.01
C GLN A 363 3.47 -14.50 -14.28
N ALA A 364 4.00 -13.73 -13.34
CA ALA A 364 3.24 -12.70 -12.65
C ALA A 364 2.77 -11.57 -13.58
N VAL A 365 3.61 -11.12 -14.51
CA VAL A 365 3.25 -10.16 -15.56
C VAL A 365 2.08 -10.66 -16.41
N VAL A 366 2.18 -11.90 -16.89
CA VAL A 366 1.14 -12.52 -17.74
C VAL A 366 -0.17 -12.69 -16.95
N SER A 367 -0.10 -13.29 -15.76
CA SER A 367 -1.29 -13.58 -14.95
C SER A 367 -2.01 -12.30 -14.48
N THR A 368 -1.27 -11.22 -14.21
CA THR A 368 -1.86 -9.93 -13.88
C THR A 368 -2.63 -9.35 -15.05
N HIS A 369 -2.04 -9.36 -16.24
CA HIS A 369 -2.68 -8.88 -17.47
C HIS A 369 -3.94 -9.68 -17.83
N GLU A 370 -3.88 -11.00 -17.71
CA GLU A 370 -5.04 -11.87 -17.99
C GLU A 370 -6.21 -11.62 -17.03
N ARG A 371 -5.91 -11.47 -15.72
CA ARG A 371 -6.94 -11.13 -14.70
C ARG A 371 -7.57 -9.76 -14.98
N GLU A 372 -6.78 -8.75 -15.32
CA GLU A 372 -7.32 -7.43 -15.68
C GLU A 372 -8.24 -7.52 -16.91
N LYS A 373 -7.85 -8.24 -17.96
CA LYS A 373 -8.70 -8.48 -19.15
C LYS A 373 -10.00 -9.21 -18.82
N GLU A 374 -9.92 -10.22 -17.96
CA GLU A 374 -11.11 -10.94 -17.51
C GLU A 374 -12.08 -10.02 -16.75
N LEU A 375 -11.58 -9.17 -15.86
CA LEU A 375 -12.38 -8.19 -15.14
C LEU A 375 -12.99 -7.16 -16.10
N GLU A 376 -12.21 -6.63 -17.03
CA GLU A 376 -12.69 -5.69 -18.05
C GLU A 376 -13.83 -6.27 -18.88
N SER A 377 -13.74 -7.54 -19.26
CA SER A 377 -14.78 -8.20 -20.05
C SER A 377 -16.10 -8.39 -19.29
N LYS A 378 -16.05 -8.43 -17.96
CA LYS A 378 -17.21 -8.60 -17.06
C LYS A 378 -17.80 -7.29 -16.59
N LEU A 379 -17.04 -6.21 -16.64
CA LEU A 379 -17.41 -4.92 -16.11
C LEU A 379 -17.68 -3.93 -17.25
N LEU A 380 -18.88 -3.37 -17.26
CA LEU A 380 -19.21 -2.23 -18.13
C LEU A 380 -18.71 -0.92 -17.45
N CYS A 381 -17.38 -0.78 -17.30
CA CYS A 381 -16.82 0.46 -16.81
C CYS A 381 -16.95 1.54 -17.88
N SER A 382 -17.89 2.45 -17.72
CA SER A 382 -17.93 3.68 -18.51
C SER A 382 -16.80 4.60 -18.06
N SER A 383 -16.03 5.18 -19.00
CA SER A 383 -15.09 6.25 -18.66
C SER A 383 -15.83 7.32 -17.87
N PRO A 384 -15.28 7.85 -16.76
CA PRO A 384 -15.84 9.03 -16.14
C PRO A 384 -15.92 10.09 -17.22
N ILE A 385 -17.09 10.67 -17.38
CA ILE A 385 -17.29 11.84 -18.24
C ILE A 385 -16.31 12.89 -17.71
N ALA A 386 -15.42 13.35 -18.58
CA ALA A 386 -14.34 14.29 -18.31
C ALA A 386 -14.85 15.59 -17.69
#